data_dbac6879438de2cb70a745c0b71a9e4c
#
_entry.id   dbac6879438de2cb70a745c0b71a9e4c
#
_cell.length_a   1.000
_cell.length_b   1.000
_cell.length_c   1.000
_cell.angle_alpha   90.00
_cell.angle_beta   90.00
_cell.angle_gamma   90.00
#
_symmetry.space_group_name_H-M   'P 1'
#
loop_
_entity.id
_entity.type
_entity.pdbx_description
1 polymer ?
#
loop_
_entity_poly.entity_id
_entity_poly.type
_entity_poly.pdbx_seq_one_letter_code
_entity_poly.pdbx_strand_id
1 'polypeptide(L)'
;MKKILMVFVLCCTGMLSGCLYPKEKVQQNVVPYEEQLQAVQTAVNTYREQNGNILPIKTRDMNTPIYQKYPIDFQKITPRLMQEPPGNAFESGGIYQYVLVDVETNPTVKLIDVRMAEQIRDLKLKLQIYRDEHQYPPFKKVITDGVYELDYKKMGYKEIPQVESPYSGKNLPFVIDEKGEIYIDYRIDLYDMLQKYGDEVKEGEDIRQLFVKHTPFVPVYSLPYTVKNKEPIFFK
;
A
#
# COMPACT_ATOMS: atom_id res chain seq x y z
N MET A 1 8.00 -60.21 21.30
CA MET A 1 8.71 -58.93 21.17
C MET A 1 8.48 -58.25 19.80
N LYS A 2 8.65 -58.93 18.65
CA LYS A 2 8.43 -58.31 17.31
C LYS A 2 7.00 -57.79 17.06
N LYS A 3 5.95 -58.47 17.54
CA LYS A 3 4.55 -58.03 17.38
C LYS A 3 4.20 -56.79 18.21
N ILE A 4 4.79 -56.63 19.40
CA ILE A 4 4.59 -55.43 20.25
C ILE A 4 5.29 -54.22 19.64
N LEU A 5 6.47 -54.38 19.04
CA LEU A 5 7.20 -53.32 18.36
C LEU A 5 6.42 -52.81 17.12
N MET A 6 5.77 -53.76 16.38
CA MET A 6 4.98 -53.41 15.19
C MET A 6 3.71 -52.61 15.54
N VAL A 7 3.07 -52.88 16.66
CA VAL A 7 1.90 -52.13 17.14
C VAL A 7 2.31 -50.77 17.65
N PHE A 8 3.49 -50.63 18.29
CA PHE A 8 4.00 -49.32 18.73
C PHE A 8 4.37 -48.40 17.58
N VAL A 9 4.96 -48.94 16.51
CA VAL A 9 5.26 -48.15 15.28
C VAL A 9 3.97 -47.71 14.57
N LEU A 10 2.92 -48.55 14.56
CA LEU A 10 1.63 -48.20 13.94
C LEU A 10 0.88 -47.13 14.74
N CYS A 11 1.01 -47.07 16.07
CA CYS A 11 0.44 -46.01 16.89
C CYS A 11 1.16 -44.68 16.78
N CYS A 12 2.48 -44.68 16.54
CA CYS A 12 3.24 -43.44 16.34
C CYS A 12 2.97 -42.75 14.99
N THR A 13 2.58 -43.49 13.95
CA THR A 13 2.22 -42.89 12.65
C THR A 13 0.84 -42.22 12.66
N GLY A 14 -0.04 -42.52 13.60
CA GLY A 14 -1.35 -41.90 13.77
C GLY A 14 -1.32 -40.48 14.38
N MET A 15 -0.20 -40.06 15.01
CA MET A 15 -0.08 -38.76 15.68
C MET A 15 0.54 -37.64 14.84
N LEU A 16 0.91 -37.92 13.60
CA LEU A 16 1.47 -36.91 12.68
C LEU A 16 0.42 -36.20 11.82
N SER A 17 -0.87 -36.35 12.07
CA SER A 17 -1.91 -35.52 11.46
C SER A 17 -2.07 -34.20 12.21
N GLY A 18 -0.94 -33.56 12.57
CA GLY A 18 -0.89 -32.24 13.16
C GLY A 18 -0.98 -31.15 12.08
N CYS A 19 -2.04 -30.36 12.17
CA CYS A 19 -2.14 -28.99 11.67
C CYS A 19 -1.99 -28.78 10.16
N LEU A 20 -2.82 -29.41 9.34
CA LEU A 20 -3.31 -28.71 8.16
C LEU A 20 -4.41 -27.74 8.62
N TYR A 21 -4.00 -26.53 9.04
CA TYR A 21 -4.96 -25.46 9.27
C TYR A 21 -5.49 -25.03 7.91
N PRO A 22 -6.76 -25.28 7.56
CA PRO A 22 -7.26 -24.94 6.23
C PRO A 22 -7.24 -23.43 6.10
N LYS A 23 -6.50 -22.90 5.12
CA LYS A 23 -6.50 -21.48 4.75
C LYS A 23 -7.91 -20.94 4.40
N GLU A 24 -8.86 -21.83 4.16
CA GLU A 24 -10.25 -21.49 3.83
C GLU A 24 -11.09 -20.96 5.01
N LYS A 25 -10.70 -21.21 6.26
CA LYS A 25 -11.47 -20.70 7.42
C LYS A 25 -11.14 -19.26 7.82
N VAL A 26 -10.07 -18.66 7.27
CA VAL A 26 -9.74 -17.26 7.51
C VAL A 26 -10.66 -16.32 6.72
N GLN A 27 -11.35 -16.80 5.67
CA GLN A 27 -12.26 -15.97 4.86
C GLN A 27 -13.68 -15.80 5.42
N GLN A 28 -14.09 -16.56 6.44
CA GLN A 28 -15.51 -16.57 6.86
C GLN A 28 -15.91 -15.51 7.89
N ASN A 29 -14.98 -14.69 8.40
CA ASN A 29 -15.27 -13.60 9.34
C ASN A 29 -14.54 -12.29 9.02
N VAL A 30 -14.19 -12.05 7.75
CA VAL A 30 -13.62 -10.75 7.36
C VAL A 30 -14.79 -9.79 7.22
N VAL A 31 -14.99 -8.95 8.23
CA VAL A 31 -15.86 -7.76 8.10
C VAL A 31 -15.39 -7.02 6.85
N PRO A 32 -16.28 -6.70 5.91
CA PRO A 32 -15.90 -5.98 4.70
C PRO A 32 -15.05 -4.76 5.05
N TYR A 33 -13.96 -4.53 4.33
CA TYR A 33 -13.03 -3.44 4.66
C TYR A 33 -13.72 -2.06 4.70
N GLU A 34 -14.82 -1.89 3.98
CA GLU A 34 -15.64 -0.69 3.98
C GLU A 34 -16.29 -0.41 5.33
N GLU A 35 -16.81 -1.44 6.00
CA GLU A 35 -17.38 -1.31 7.36
C GLU A 35 -16.28 -0.96 8.37
N GLN A 36 -15.11 -1.58 8.24
CA GLN A 36 -13.96 -1.27 9.11
C GLN A 36 -13.48 0.17 8.89
N LEU A 37 -13.42 0.62 7.64
CA LEU A 37 -13.06 1.99 7.29
C LEU A 37 -14.05 2.99 7.91
N GLN A 38 -15.35 2.72 7.78
CA GLN A 38 -16.42 3.57 8.33
C GLN A 38 -16.38 3.62 9.87
N ALA A 39 -16.09 2.51 10.53
CA ALA A 39 -15.92 2.47 11.98
C ALA A 39 -14.77 3.37 12.45
N VAL A 40 -13.63 3.30 11.75
CA VAL A 40 -12.49 4.18 12.04
C VAL A 40 -12.81 5.65 11.74
N GLN A 41 -13.51 5.93 10.64
CA GLN A 41 -13.94 7.30 10.31
C GLN A 41 -14.83 7.89 11.42
N THR A 42 -15.77 7.10 11.93
CA THR A 42 -16.65 7.51 13.03
C THR A 42 -15.85 7.80 14.30
N ALA A 43 -14.90 6.92 14.66
CA ALA A 43 -14.03 7.13 15.83
C ALA A 43 -13.16 8.38 15.68
N VAL A 44 -12.61 8.65 14.50
CA VAL A 44 -11.83 9.87 14.20
C VAL A 44 -12.69 11.13 14.36
N ASN A 45 -13.90 11.14 13.81
CA ASN A 45 -14.81 12.27 13.91
C ASN A 45 -15.19 12.56 15.37
N THR A 46 -15.55 11.51 16.12
CA THR A 46 -15.87 11.62 17.54
C THR A 46 -14.69 12.13 18.37
N TYR A 47 -13.49 11.61 18.08
CA TYR A 47 -12.27 12.09 18.74
C TYR A 47 -12.04 13.59 18.48
N ARG A 48 -12.15 14.02 17.22
CA ARG A 48 -11.98 15.41 16.79
C ARG A 48 -12.95 16.34 17.52
N GLU A 49 -14.23 15.98 17.59
CA GLU A 49 -15.28 16.74 18.30
C GLU A 49 -14.98 16.88 19.80
N GLN A 50 -14.53 15.80 20.42
CA GLN A 50 -14.24 15.77 21.86
C GLN A 50 -12.93 16.44 22.26
N ASN A 51 -12.01 16.69 21.32
CA ASN A 51 -10.67 17.20 21.59
C ASN A 51 -10.36 18.52 20.86
N GLY A 52 -11.36 19.39 20.69
CA GLY A 52 -11.14 20.74 20.15
C GLY A 52 -10.57 20.75 18.72
N ASN A 53 -11.08 19.89 17.85
CA ASN A 53 -10.64 19.68 16.46
C ASN A 53 -9.23 19.08 16.29
N ILE A 54 -8.62 18.57 17.35
CA ILE A 54 -7.36 17.81 17.24
C ILE A 54 -7.65 16.44 16.61
N LEU A 55 -6.75 15.99 15.71
CA LEU A 55 -6.87 14.70 15.04
C LEU A 55 -6.05 13.61 15.74
N PRO A 56 -6.52 12.35 15.74
CA PRO A 56 -5.80 11.22 16.35
C PRO A 56 -4.74 10.68 15.37
N ILE A 57 -3.71 11.47 15.12
CA ILE A 57 -2.62 11.13 14.18
C ILE A 57 -1.29 10.95 14.90
N LYS A 58 -0.39 10.14 14.32
CA LYS A 58 1.03 10.05 14.66
C LYS A 58 1.77 11.20 13.97
N THR A 59 2.65 11.88 14.70
CA THR A 59 3.50 12.92 14.13
C THR A 59 4.53 12.27 13.18
N ARG A 60 4.67 12.84 11.98
CA ARG A 60 5.65 12.47 10.97
C ARG A 60 6.49 13.69 10.60
N ASP A 61 7.66 13.42 9.99
CA ASP A 61 8.53 14.47 9.44
C ASP A 61 7.76 15.33 8.43
N MET A 62 8.09 16.62 8.37
CA MET A 62 7.45 17.59 7.45
C MET A 62 7.61 17.19 5.98
N ASN A 63 8.73 16.55 5.63
CA ASN A 63 9.03 16.10 4.26
C ASN A 63 8.36 14.76 3.90
N THR A 64 7.61 14.16 4.84
CA THR A 64 6.86 12.93 4.52
C THR A 64 5.85 13.19 3.41
N PRO A 65 5.80 12.35 2.36
CA PRO A 65 4.83 12.50 1.27
C PRO A 65 3.39 12.58 1.78
N ILE A 66 2.57 13.41 1.13
CA ILE A 66 1.22 13.79 1.60
C ILE A 66 0.34 12.58 1.97
N TYR A 67 0.37 11.53 1.17
CA TYR A 67 -0.44 10.33 1.40
C TYR A 67 0.08 9.41 2.52
N GLN A 68 1.26 9.68 3.07
CA GLN A 68 1.87 8.92 4.18
C GLN A 68 2.04 9.77 5.43
N LYS A 69 1.65 11.05 5.37
CA LYS A 69 1.99 12.06 6.39
C LYS A 69 1.19 11.93 7.67
N TYR A 70 -0.07 11.49 7.59
CA TYR A 70 -1.01 11.51 8.71
C TYR A 70 -1.55 10.12 9.06
N PRO A 71 -0.69 9.16 9.48
CA PRO A 71 -1.18 7.86 9.93
C PRO A 71 -1.99 8.02 11.22
N ILE A 72 -3.07 7.24 11.31
CA ILE A 72 -3.93 7.24 12.50
C ILE A 72 -3.17 6.65 13.68
N ASP A 73 -3.28 7.31 14.82
CA ASP A 73 -2.80 6.82 16.10
C ASP A 73 -3.93 6.11 16.83
N PHE A 74 -4.03 4.81 16.65
CA PHE A 74 -5.07 4.01 17.28
C PHE A 74 -5.03 4.07 18.81
N GLN A 75 -3.87 4.33 19.44
CA GLN A 75 -3.78 4.47 20.89
C GLN A 75 -4.62 5.63 21.44
N LYS A 76 -4.89 6.65 20.61
CA LYS A 76 -5.72 7.81 20.99
C LYS A 76 -7.22 7.52 20.94
N ILE A 77 -7.65 6.53 20.14
CA ILE A 77 -9.06 6.22 19.93
C ILE A 77 -9.49 4.88 20.55
N THR A 78 -8.55 4.00 20.89
CA THR A 78 -8.81 2.74 21.61
C THR A 78 -8.47 2.88 23.10
N PRO A 79 -9.15 2.17 24.01
CA PRO A 79 -10.40 1.40 23.78
C PRO A 79 -11.67 2.26 23.86
N ARG A 80 -11.54 3.60 23.99
CA ARG A 80 -12.65 4.48 24.35
C ARG A 80 -13.68 4.71 23.24
N LEU A 81 -13.22 4.84 21.98
CA LEU A 81 -14.07 5.15 20.83
C LEU A 81 -14.24 3.93 19.90
N MET A 82 -13.34 2.97 19.99
CA MET A 82 -13.43 1.64 19.40
C MET A 82 -12.64 0.67 20.26
N GLN A 83 -13.04 -0.59 20.35
CA GLN A 83 -12.41 -1.54 21.29
C GLN A 83 -10.95 -1.80 20.94
N GLU A 84 -10.67 -2.06 19.66
CA GLU A 84 -9.36 -2.40 19.13
C GLU A 84 -9.23 -1.89 17.68
N PRO A 85 -8.02 -1.74 17.14
CA PRO A 85 -7.86 -1.43 15.73
C PRO A 85 -8.49 -2.52 14.85
N PRO A 86 -8.99 -2.19 13.64
CA PRO A 86 -9.57 -3.17 12.73
C PRO A 86 -8.66 -4.37 12.49
N GLY A 87 -9.23 -5.58 12.31
CA GLY A 87 -8.46 -6.79 12.08
C GLY A 87 -7.59 -6.76 10.81
N ASN A 88 -7.94 -5.91 9.83
CA ASN A 88 -7.14 -5.70 8.63
C ASN A 88 -6.08 -4.60 8.79
N ALA A 89 -6.06 -3.88 9.93
CA ALA A 89 -5.06 -2.86 10.22
C ALA A 89 -3.69 -3.48 10.54
N PHE A 90 -2.63 -2.80 10.16
CA PHE A 90 -1.25 -3.20 10.43
C PHE A 90 -1.01 -3.43 11.94
N GLU A 91 -1.59 -2.61 12.79
CA GLU A 91 -1.51 -2.73 14.25
C GLU A 91 -2.13 -4.02 14.80
N SER A 92 -3.05 -4.65 14.05
CA SER A 92 -3.68 -5.95 14.37
C SER A 92 -3.09 -7.11 13.57
N GLY A 93 -1.95 -6.91 12.88
CA GLY A 93 -1.32 -7.93 12.02
C GLY A 93 -1.90 -8.01 10.61
N GLY A 94 -2.75 -7.06 10.21
CA GLY A 94 -3.27 -6.92 8.85
C GLY A 94 -2.30 -6.23 7.90
N ILE A 95 -2.75 -5.98 6.69
CA ILE A 95 -1.93 -5.46 5.59
C ILE A 95 -2.20 -3.98 5.27
N TYR A 96 -3.09 -3.32 6.01
CA TYR A 96 -3.42 -1.92 5.74
C TYR A 96 -2.99 -0.98 6.85
N GLN A 97 -2.29 0.09 6.48
CA GLN A 97 -2.10 1.24 7.35
C GLN A 97 -3.23 2.24 7.11
N TYR A 98 -3.87 2.67 8.18
CA TYR A 98 -4.91 3.69 8.13
C TYR A 98 -4.28 5.08 8.20
N VAL A 99 -4.68 5.97 7.28
CA VAL A 99 -4.17 7.35 7.18
C VAL A 99 -5.33 8.32 7.01
N LEU A 100 -5.09 9.60 7.36
CA LEU A 100 -6.01 10.70 7.04
C LEU A 100 -5.51 11.48 5.83
N VAL A 101 -6.44 11.86 4.99
CA VAL A 101 -6.27 12.87 3.93
C VAL A 101 -7.18 14.06 4.21
N ASP A 102 -6.94 15.18 3.52
CA ASP A 102 -7.74 16.42 3.62
C ASP A 102 -7.93 16.91 5.07
N VAL A 103 -6.88 16.78 5.87
CA VAL A 103 -6.88 16.99 7.33
C VAL A 103 -7.32 18.38 7.76
N GLU A 104 -7.17 19.39 6.89
CA GLU A 104 -7.50 20.78 7.19
C GLU A 104 -8.99 21.12 6.93
N THR A 105 -9.60 20.41 6.00
CA THR A 105 -10.98 20.69 5.54
C THR A 105 -11.96 19.60 5.95
N ASN A 106 -11.77 18.39 5.44
CA ASN A 106 -12.64 17.24 5.70
C ASN A 106 -11.80 15.98 5.94
N PRO A 107 -11.25 15.78 7.16
CA PRO A 107 -10.40 14.63 7.46
C PRO A 107 -11.05 13.31 7.10
N THR A 108 -10.52 12.66 6.08
CA THR A 108 -11.09 11.42 5.51
C THR A 108 -10.13 10.26 5.71
N VAL A 109 -10.64 9.16 6.27
CA VAL A 109 -9.86 7.93 6.50
C VAL A 109 -9.65 7.19 5.18
N LYS A 110 -8.40 6.84 4.92
CA LYS A 110 -7.96 6.07 3.75
C LYS A 110 -6.99 4.97 4.15
N LEU A 111 -6.69 4.08 3.21
CA LEU A 111 -5.84 2.91 3.41
C LEU A 111 -4.57 2.99 2.56
N ILE A 112 -3.48 2.50 3.14
CA ILE A 112 -2.23 2.17 2.44
C ILE A 112 -2.03 0.66 2.54
N ASP A 113 -1.78 0.01 1.41
CA ASP A 113 -1.31 -1.37 1.40
C ASP A 113 0.18 -1.40 1.75
N VAL A 114 0.52 -1.94 2.93
CA VAL A 114 1.91 -1.94 3.41
C VAL A 114 2.83 -2.87 2.62
N ARG A 115 2.29 -3.81 1.85
CA ARG A 115 3.07 -4.70 0.97
C ARG A 115 3.81 -3.91 -0.11
N MET A 116 3.27 -2.76 -0.53
CA MET A 116 3.96 -1.84 -1.45
C MET A 116 5.27 -1.31 -0.88
N ALA A 117 5.29 -1.00 0.42
CA ALA A 117 6.50 -0.54 1.10
C ALA A 117 7.60 -1.60 1.11
N GLU A 118 7.24 -2.86 1.27
CA GLU A 118 8.19 -3.98 1.25
C GLU A 118 8.84 -4.13 -0.13
N GLN A 119 8.04 -4.09 -1.19
CA GLN A 119 8.54 -4.17 -2.57
C GLN A 119 9.49 -3.00 -2.90
N ILE A 120 9.12 -1.78 -2.52
CA ILE A 120 9.98 -0.59 -2.69
C ILE A 120 11.28 -0.74 -1.92
N ARG A 121 11.24 -1.23 -0.68
CA ARG A 121 12.43 -1.43 0.15
C ARG A 121 13.40 -2.43 -0.47
N ASP A 122 12.88 -3.57 -0.95
CA ASP A 122 13.70 -4.61 -1.58
C ASP A 122 14.36 -4.10 -2.88
N LEU A 123 13.62 -3.33 -3.68
CA LEU A 123 14.17 -2.66 -4.85
C LEU A 123 15.24 -1.64 -4.50
N LYS A 124 15.02 -0.80 -3.48
CA LYS A 124 15.99 0.20 -3.01
C LYS A 124 17.27 -0.45 -2.51
N LEU A 125 17.18 -1.57 -1.82
CA LEU A 125 18.36 -2.30 -1.35
C LEU A 125 19.21 -2.80 -2.53
N LYS A 126 18.60 -3.44 -3.53
CA LYS A 126 19.33 -3.92 -4.72
C LYS A 126 19.85 -2.76 -5.57
N LEU A 127 19.11 -1.67 -5.67
CA LEU A 127 19.58 -0.46 -6.34
C LEU A 127 20.80 0.13 -5.65
N GLN A 128 20.81 0.15 -4.32
CA GLN A 128 21.95 0.63 -3.55
C GLN A 128 23.18 -0.22 -3.80
N ILE A 129 23.07 -1.55 -3.73
CA ILE A 129 24.17 -2.47 -4.04
C ILE A 129 24.73 -2.19 -5.44
N TYR A 130 23.86 -2.06 -6.46
CA TYR A 130 24.30 -1.75 -7.81
C TYR A 130 25.03 -0.41 -7.91
N ARG A 131 24.52 0.63 -7.24
CA ARG A 131 25.13 1.98 -7.22
C ARG A 131 26.47 2.01 -6.53
N ASP A 132 26.66 1.24 -5.47
CA ASP A 132 27.95 1.14 -4.76
C ASP A 132 29.06 0.59 -5.67
N GLU A 133 28.70 -0.34 -6.59
CA GLU A 133 29.65 -0.91 -7.56
C GLU A 133 29.85 -0.03 -8.80
N HIS A 134 28.78 0.64 -9.30
CA HIS A 134 28.78 1.28 -10.61
C HIS A 134 28.72 2.81 -10.56
N GLN A 135 28.43 3.41 -9.40
CA GLN A 135 28.34 4.86 -9.16
C GLN A 135 27.14 5.57 -9.83
N TYR A 136 26.27 4.86 -10.54
CA TYR A 136 25.06 5.38 -11.19
C TYR A 136 23.92 4.34 -11.15
N PRO A 137 22.65 4.78 -11.24
CA PRO A 137 21.53 3.84 -11.33
C PRO A 137 21.49 3.09 -12.68
N PRO A 138 20.96 1.86 -12.71
CA PRO A 138 20.84 1.07 -13.94
C PRO A 138 19.66 1.54 -14.80
N PHE A 139 19.75 2.71 -15.38
CA PHE A 139 18.75 3.23 -16.31
C PHE A 139 18.68 2.37 -17.58
N LYS A 140 17.46 2.06 -18.03
CA LYS A 140 17.23 1.29 -19.26
C LYS A 140 16.66 2.20 -20.36
N LYS A 141 15.62 2.96 -20.06
CA LYS A 141 14.90 3.80 -21.02
C LYS A 141 14.40 5.08 -20.36
N VAL A 142 14.47 6.18 -21.06
CA VAL A 142 13.77 7.42 -20.67
C VAL A 142 12.29 7.26 -20.97
N ILE A 143 11.44 7.40 -19.97
CA ILE A 143 9.97 7.40 -20.13
C ILE A 143 9.51 8.81 -20.44
N THR A 144 9.94 9.76 -19.63
CA THR A 144 9.80 11.19 -19.83
C THR A 144 10.97 11.89 -19.15
N ASP A 145 11.09 13.20 -19.30
CA ASP A 145 12.14 13.99 -18.66
C ASP A 145 12.13 13.75 -17.14
N GLY A 146 13.27 13.30 -16.60
CA GLY A 146 13.46 12.98 -15.18
C GLY A 146 12.82 11.66 -14.69
N VAL A 147 12.22 10.85 -15.56
CA VAL A 147 11.62 9.54 -15.18
C VAL A 147 12.10 8.44 -16.11
N TYR A 148 12.61 7.37 -15.52
CA TYR A 148 13.30 6.31 -16.23
C TYR A 148 12.75 4.92 -15.88
N GLU A 149 12.87 4.00 -16.82
CA GLU A 149 12.72 2.56 -16.59
C GLU A 149 14.02 1.99 -16.04
N LEU A 150 13.92 1.07 -15.08
CA LEU A 150 15.06 0.36 -14.51
C LEU A 150 15.47 -0.85 -15.36
N ASP A 151 16.78 -1.09 -15.48
CA ASP A 151 17.33 -2.33 -16.00
C ASP A 151 17.44 -3.36 -14.86
N TYR A 152 16.36 -4.08 -14.62
CA TYR A 152 16.28 -5.08 -13.56
C TYR A 152 17.27 -6.23 -13.71
N LYS A 153 17.66 -6.56 -14.97
CA LYS A 153 18.64 -7.62 -15.22
C LYS A 153 20.00 -7.25 -14.65
N LYS A 154 20.41 -5.99 -14.81
CA LYS A 154 21.65 -5.47 -14.20
C LYS A 154 21.62 -5.49 -12.66
N MET A 155 20.43 -5.42 -12.06
CA MET A 155 20.25 -5.55 -10.62
C MET A 155 20.11 -7.01 -10.15
N GLY A 156 20.33 -8.00 -11.03
CA GLY A 156 20.26 -9.42 -10.70
C GLY A 156 18.86 -10.00 -10.59
N TYR A 157 17.85 -9.33 -11.11
CA TYR A 157 16.50 -9.89 -11.16
C TYR A 157 16.33 -10.84 -12.35
N LYS A 158 15.73 -12.00 -12.10
CA LYS A 158 15.35 -12.96 -13.14
C LYS A 158 14.04 -12.55 -13.82
N GLU A 159 13.11 -12.01 -13.05
CA GLU A 159 11.80 -11.53 -13.49
C GLU A 159 11.67 -10.04 -13.16
N ILE A 160 10.84 -9.33 -13.92
CA ILE A 160 10.58 -7.90 -13.68
C ILE A 160 9.75 -7.77 -12.39
N PRO A 161 10.26 -7.11 -11.36
CA PRO A 161 9.49 -6.88 -10.16
C PRO A 161 8.28 -5.98 -10.44
N GLN A 162 7.16 -6.32 -9.83
CA GLN A 162 5.89 -5.62 -9.98
C GLN A 162 5.17 -5.61 -8.63
N VAL A 163 4.23 -4.72 -8.46
CA VAL A 163 3.34 -4.68 -7.29
C VAL A 163 1.90 -4.77 -7.73
N GLU A 164 1.09 -5.54 -7.00
CA GLU A 164 -0.34 -5.62 -7.25
C GLU A 164 -1.04 -4.30 -6.86
N SER A 165 -1.83 -3.77 -7.78
CA SER A 165 -2.61 -2.56 -7.56
C SER A 165 -3.75 -2.82 -6.58
N PRO A 166 -3.95 -1.99 -5.54
CA PRO A 166 -5.12 -2.09 -4.66
C PRO A 166 -6.41 -1.58 -5.34
N TYR A 167 -6.30 -0.95 -6.51
CA TYR A 167 -7.42 -0.39 -7.27
C TYR A 167 -8.01 -1.36 -8.28
N SER A 168 -7.15 -2.06 -9.01
CA SER A 168 -7.55 -2.90 -10.14
C SER A 168 -7.11 -4.36 -10.04
N GLY A 169 -6.24 -4.70 -9.07
CA GLY A 169 -5.59 -6.01 -8.99
C GLY A 169 -4.55 -6.26 -10.12
N LYS A 170 -4.31 -5.27 -10.99
CA LYS A 170 -3.31 -5.37 -12.06
C LYS A 170 -1.90 -5.23 -11.47
N ASN A 171 -0.92 -5.84 -12.13
CA ASN A 171 0.48 -5.66 -11.78
C ASN A 171 1.02 -4.33 -12.31
N LEU A 172 1.54 -3.49 -11.41
CA LEU A 172 2.10 -2.19 -11.70
C LEU A 172 3.63 -2.26 -11.74
N PRO A 173 4.27 -1.64 -12.75
CA PRO A 173 5.72 -1.54 -12.81
C PRO A 173 6.25 -0.43 -11.89
N PHE A 174 7.57 -0.42 -11.70
CA PHE A 174 8.25 0.66 -10.99
C PHE A 174 9.01 1.56 -11.98
N VAL A 175 9.15 2.81 -11.58
CA VAL A 175 9.98 3.80 -12.26
C VAL A 175 10.95 4.43 -11.29
N ILE A 176 11.99 5.07 -11.79
CA ILE A 176 13.02 5.75 -10.99
C ILE A 176 13.19 7.18 -11.49
N ASP A 177 13.42 8.11 -10.57
CA ASP A 177 13.76 9.49 -10.91
C ASP A 177 15.28 9.72 -11.03
N GLU A 178 15.67 10.95 -11.35
CA GLU A 178 17.08 11.37 -11.47
C GLU A 178 17.87 11.24 -10.16
N LYS A 179 17.17 11.32 -9.01
CA LYS A 179 17.77 11.22 -7.67
C LYS A 179 17.99 9.76 -7.25
N GLY A 180 17.43 8.82 -8.00
CA GLY A 180 17.47 7.40 -7.68
C GLY A 180 16.34 6.97 -6.75
N GLU A 181 15.28 7.77 -6.60
CA GLU A 181 14.11 7.38 -5.85
C GLU A 181 13.18 6.52 -6.71
N ILE A 182 12.64 5.46 -6.12
CA ILE A 182 11.78 4.47 -6.79
C ILE A 182 10.32 4.78 -6.50
N TYR A 183 9.51 4.76 -7.56
CA TYR A 183 8.07 5.00 -7.51
C TYR A 183 7.31 3.89 -8.21
N ILE A 184 6.03 3.74 -7.86
CA ILE A 184 5.08 2.87 -8.54
C ILE A 184 4.46 3.66 -9.69
N ASP A 185 4.38 3.03 -10.86
CA ASP A 185 3.75 3.63 -12.03
C ASP A 185 2.25 3.30 -12.08
N TYR A 186 1.43 4.26 -11.70
CA TYR A 186 -0.02 4.13 -11.64
C TYR A 186 -0.75 4.48 -12.95
N ARG A 187 -0.05 4.68 -14.07
CA ARG A 187 -0.71 5.09 -15.32
C ARG A 187 -1.80 4.13 -15.78
N ILE A 188 -1.63 2.83 -15.56
CA ILE A 188 -2.65 1.82 -15.92
C ILE A 188 -3.95 2.06 -15.14
N ASP A 189 -3.86 2.27 -13.83
CA ASP A 189 -5.03 2.51 -12.98
C ASP A 189 -5.64 3.89 -13.23
N LEU A 190 -4.78 4.91 -13.41
CA LEU A 190 -5.24 6.26 -13.73
C LEU A 190 -5.94 6.33 -15.08
N TYR A 191 -5.53 5.52 -16.06
CA TYR A 191 -6.25 5.41 -17.31
C TYR A 191 -7.67 4.88 -17.08
N ASP A 192 -7.84 3.82 -16.28
CA ASP A 192 -9.16 3.29 -15.94
C ASP A 192 -10.01 4.33 -15.17
N MET A 193 -9.37 5.12 -14.28
CA MET A 193 -10.05 6.21 -13.56
C MET A 193 -10.50 7.33 -14.50
N LEU A 194 -9.65 7.72 -15.46
CA LEU A 194 -10.00 8.74 -16.48
C LEU A 194 -11.15 8.31 -17.40
N GLN A 195 -11.29 7.01 -17.68
CA GLN A 195 -12.44 6.51 -18.46
C GLN A 195 -13.75 6.69 -17.71
N LYS A 196 -13.75 6.68 -16.38
CA LYS A 196 -14.96 6.79 -15.54
C LYS A 196 -15.23 8.21 -15.06
N TYR A 197 -14.18 8.97 -14.75
CA TYR A 197 -14.23 10.24 -14.02
C TYR A 197 -13.42 11.34 -14.68
N GLY A 198 -13.06 11.18 -15.97
CA GLY A 198 -12.19 12.14 -16.68
C GLY A 198 -12.74 13.56 -16.76
N ASP A 199 -14.07 13.74 -16.69
CA ASP A 199 -14.71 15.04 -16.68
C ASP A 199 -14.49 15.85 -15.37
N GLU A 200 -14.00 15.18 -14.31
CA GLU A 200 -13.74 15.81 -13.01
C GLU A 200 -12.35 16.45 -12.91
N VAL A 201 -11.49 16.27 -13.91
CA VAL A 201 -10.11 16.73 -13.91
C VAL A 201 -9.72 17.42 -15.20
N LYS A 202 -8.76 18.35 -15.12
CA LYS A 202 -8.24 19.09 -16.27
C LYS A 202 -6.75 18.91 -16.43
N GLU A 203 -6.24 19.20 -17.63
CA GLU A 203 -4.81 19.26 -17.89
C GLU A 203 -4.15 20.28 -16.94
N GLY A 204 -3.02 19.89 -16.32
CA GLY A 204 -2.32 20.69 -15.32
C GLY A 204 -2.76 20.47 -13.87
N GLU A 205 -3.82 19.70 -13.63
CA GLU A 205 -4.21 19.26 -12.28
C GLU A 205 -3.58 17.90 -11.95
N ASP A 206 -3.33 17.64 -10.65
CA ASP A 206 -2.87 16.33 -10.18
C ASP A 206 -4.04 15.34 -10.14
N ILE A 207 -4.09 14.47 -11.13
CA ILE A 207 -5.19 13.50 -11.29
C ILE A 207 -5.17 12.35 -10.28
N ARG A 208 -4.16 12.23 -9.40
CA ARG A 208 -4.15 11.25 -8.31
C ARG A 208 -5.31 11.48 -7.33
N GLN A 209 -5.87 12.68 -7.30
CA GLN A 209 -7.08 12.99 -6.53
C GLN A 209 -8.27 12.10 -6.91
N LEU A 210 -8.33 11.53 -8.13
CA LEU A 210 -9.37 10.59 -8.53
C LEU A 210 -9.35 9.33 -7.66
N PHE A 211 -8.18 8.79 -7.33
CA PHE A 211 -8.08 7.66 -6.40
C PHE A 211 -8.58 8.04 -5.01
N VAL A 212 -8.14 9.19 -4.50
CA VAL A 212 -8.53 9.66 -3.17
C VAL A 212 -10.04 9.85 -3.08
N LYS A 213 -10.67 10.40 -4.12
CA LYS A 213 -12.10 10.69 -4.14
C LYS A 213 -12.95 9.44 -4.30
N HIS A 214 -12.56 8.51 -5.18
CA HIS A 214 -13.41 7.41 -5.63
C HIS A 214 -13.02 6.04 -5.09
N THR A 215 -11.95 5.93 -4.30
CA THR A 215 -11.49 4.65 -3.74
C THR A 215 -11.13 4.78 -2.27
N PRO A 216 -11.07 3.67 -1.54
CA PRO A 216 -10.62 3.68 -0.15
C PRO A 216 -9.09 3.82 -0.02
N PHE A 217 -8.33 3.70 -1.09
CA PHE A 217 -6.86 3.70 -1.07
C PHE A 217 -6.26 5.01 -1.53
N VAL A 218 -5.04 5.29 -1.06
CA VAL A 218 -4.22 6.43 -1.51
C VAL A 218 -3.03 5.97 -2.35
N PRO A 219 -2.61 6.75 -3.38
CA PRO A 219 -1.50 6.39 -4.27
C PRO A 219 -0.15 6.70 -3.62
N VAL A 220 0.31 5.78 -2.75
CA VAL A 220 1.63 5.89 -2.11
C VAL A 220 2.76 5.59 -3.08
N TYR A 221 3.93 6.13 -2.80
CA TYR A 221 5.12 5.95 -3.67
C TYR A 221 4.87 6.36 -5.12
N SER A 222 4.05 7.37 -5.34
CA SER A 222 3.62 7.87 -6.64
C SER A 222 4.28 9.19 -6.98
N LEU A 223 4.74 9.33 -8.21
CA LEU A 223 4.96 10.65 -8.79
C LEU A 223 3.62 11.34 -9.05
N PRO A 224 3.56 12.68 -9.15
CA PRO A 224 2.36 13.37 -9.60
C PRO A 224 2.05 13.03 -11.07
N TYR A 225 0.76 13.06 -11.41
CA TYR A 225 0.28 12.85 -12.78
C TYR A 225 -0.72 13.93 -13.17
N THR A 226 -0.76 14.24 -14.47
CA THR A 226 -1.84 15.03 -15.07
C THR A 226 -2.43 14.30 -16.27
N VAL A 227 -3.52 14.82 -16.80
CA VAL A 227 -4.15 14.29 -18.01
C VAL A 227 -3.70 15.10 -19.22
N LYS A 228 -3.39 14.42 -20.33
CA LYS A 228 -3.17 15.02 -21.66
C LYS A 228 -3.73 14.09 -22.72
N ASN A 229 -4.57 14.63 -23.61
CA ASN A 229 -5.24 13.84 -24.66
C ASN A 229 -5.99 12.61 -24.08
N LYS A 230 -6.62 12.75 -22.90
CA LYS A 230 -7.32 11.69 -22.16
C LYS A 230 -6.40 10.56 -21.64
N GLU A 231 -5.10 10.76 -21.63
CA GLU A 231 -4.14 9.80 -21.10
C GLU A 231 -3.41 10.37 -19.88
N PRO A 232 -3.09 9.51 -18.86
CA PRO A 232 -2.30 9.95 -17.73
C PRO A 232 -0.83 10.06 -18.11
N ILE A 233 -0.25 11.21 -17.83
CA ILE A 233 1.17 11.48 -18.01
C ILE A 233 1.80 11.93 -16.70
N PHE A 234 3.10 11.69 -16.52
CA PHE A 234 3.83 12.22 -15.38
C PHE A 234 3.80 13.75 -15.41
N PHE A 235 3.56 14.33 -14.25
CA PHE A 235 3.44 15.78 -14.04
C PHE A 235 4.65 16.28 -13.26
N LYS A 236 5.25 17.38 -13.69
CA LYS A 236 6.38 18.03 -13.03
C LYS A 236 5.95 19.20 -12.16
#